data_b6ed215f0b49567f4d9cac9ee75bc606
#
_entry.id   b6ed215f0b49567f4d9cac9ee75bc606
#
_cell.length_a   1.000
_cell.length_b   1.000
_cell.length_c   1.000
_cell.angle_alpha   90.00
_cell.angle_beta   90.00
_cell.angle_gamma   90.00
#
_symmetry.space_group_name_H-M   'P 1'
#
loop_
_entity.id
_entity.type
_entity.pdbx_description
1 polymer ?
#
loop_
_entity_poly.entity_id
_entity_poly.type
_entity_poly.pdbx_seq_one_letter_code
_entity_poly.pdbx_strand_id
1 'polypeptide(L)'
;MPWPDRRLLDLVGIAYPIVLAPMVGTEAALTACVAGAGGLGSLACAALTAERVRAAVATIRDSADGPINLNFFCHVPPAEDAPRDARWLARLAPYYAEH
;
A
#
# COMPACT_ATOMS: atom_id res chain seq x y z
N MET A 1 14.58 -23.57 8.84
CA MET A 1 14.01 -24.57 7.94
C MET A 1 13.77 -23.91 6.58
N PRO A 2 14.25 -24.46 5.47
CA PRO A 2 13.96 -23.88 4.17
C PRO A 2 12.49 -24.06 3.83
N TRP A 3 11.89 -23.06 3.19
CA TRP A 3 10.53 -23.12 2.69
C TRP A 3 10.43 -24.17 1.57
N PRO A 4 9.41 -25.03 1.56
CA PRO A 4 9.29 -26.11 0.58
C PRO A 4 9.08 -25.58 -0.85
N ASP A 5 8.46 -24.41 -1.02
CA ASP A 5 8.31 -23.73 -2.30
C ASP A 5 8.96 -22.35 -2.21
N ARG A 6 9.99 -22.11 -3.01
CA ARG A 6 10.78 -20.89 -2.99
C ARG A 6 10.49 -19.95 -4.17
N ARG A 7 9.59 -20.30 -5.07
CA ARG A 7 9.36 -19.52 -6.30
C ARG A 7 9.06 -18.05 -6.02
N LEU A 8 8.20 -17.76 -5.03
CA LEU A 8 7.90 -16.36 -4.64
C LEU A 8 9.12 -15.69 -4.02
N LEU A 9 9.83 -16.38 -3.15
CA LEU A 9 11.00 -15.84 -2.46
C LEU A 9 12.09 -15.45 -3.46
N ASP A 10 12.38 -16.34 -4.41
CA ASP A 10 13.42 -16.13 -5.42
C ASP A 10 12.99 -15.06 -6.45
N LEU A 11 11.68 -15.00 -6.80
CA LEU A 11 11.15 -13.99 -7.71
C LEU A 11 11.25 -12.57 -7.14
N VAL A 12 10.95 -12.40 -5.85
CA VAL A 12 10.86 -11.10 -5.19
C VAL A 12 12.14 -10.74 -4.43
N GLY A 13 13.00 -11.71 -4.16
CA GLY A 13 14.25 -11.52 -3.42
C GLY A 13 14.06 -11.37 -1.91
N ILE A 14 13.10 -12.09 -1.33
CA ILE A 14 12.78 -12.08 0.11
C ILE A 14 13.16 -13.40 0.79
N ALA A 15 13.41 -13.35 2.10
CA ALA A 15 13.78 -14.53 2.88
C ALA A 15 12.55 -15.32 3.36
N TYR A 16 11.45 -14.64 3.64
CA TYR A 16 10.21 -15.21 4.18
C TYR A 16 9.02 -14.86 3.29
N PRO A 17 8.06 -15.76 3.09
CA PRO A 17 6.87 -15.52 2.27
C PRO A 17 5.85 -14.64 3.01
N ILE A 18 6.29 -13.51 3.49
CA ILE A 18 5.49 -12.53 4.24
C ILE A 18 5.46 -11.24 3.43
N VAL A 19 4.27 -10.80 3.10
CA VAL A 19 4.02 -9.54 2.37
C VAL A 19 3.18 -8.62 3.25
N LEU A 20 3.69 -7.45 3.54
CA LEU A 20 2.91 -6.40 4.19
C LEU A 20 1.86 -5.87 3.22
N ALA A 21 0.58 -5.87 3.61
CA ALA A 21 -0.46 -5.26 2.80
C ALA A 21 -0.28 -3.74 2.72
N PRO A 22 -0.41 -3.14 1.53
CA PRO A 22 -0.35 -1.68 1.37
C PRO A 22 -1.65 -1.05 1.87
N MET A 23 -1.65 -0.57 3.11
CA MET A 23 -2.82 0.06 3.75
C MET A 23 -2.58 1.55 3.96
N VAL A 24 -3.66 2.34 3.88
CA VAL A 24 -3.61 3.75 4.28
C VAL A 24 -3.23 3.83 5.75
N GLY A 25 -2.22 4.66 6.07
CA GLY A 25 -1.64 4.73 7.41
C GLY A 25 -0.48 3.75 7.66
N THR A 26 -0.14 2.90 6.68
CA THR A 26 1.12 2.15 6.72
C THR A 26 2.26 3.12 6.47
N GLU A 27 2.98 3.47 7.53
CA GLU A 27 4.09 4.40 7.45
C GLU A 27 5.37 3.75 6.93
N ALA A 28 6.31 4.58 6.49
CA ALA A 28 7.63 4.15 6.03
C ALA A 28 8.34 3.25 7.05
N ALA A 29 8.17 3.52 8.35
CA ALA A 29 8.78 2.75 9.42
C ALA A 29 8.33 1.27 9.42
N LEU A 30 7.02 1.00 9.28
CA LEU A 30 6.52 -0.38 9.24
C LEU A 30 6.98 -1.10 7.96
N THR A 31 6.96 -0.40 6.82
CA THR A 31 7.50 -0.92 5.56
C THR A 31 8.97 -1.31 5.71
N ALA A 32 9.80 -0.46 6.33
CA ALA A 32 11.20 -0.72 6.60
C ALA A 32 11.40 -1.90 7.56
N CYS A 33 10.61 -1.99 8.62
CA CYS A 33 10.69 -3.11 9.58
C CYS A 33 10.44 -4.46 8.89
N VAL A 34 9.40 -4.56 8.05
CA VAL A 34 9.09 -5.82 7.35
C VAL A 34 10.15 -6.15 6.31
N ALA A 35 10.63 -5.16 5.54
CA ALA A 35 11.71 -5.36 4.57
C ALA A 35 13.02 -5.77 5.26
N GLY A 36 13.39 -5.12 6.35
CA GLY A 36 14.59 -5.43 7.13
C GLY A 36 14.52 -6.79 7.83
N ALA A 37 13.31 -7.28 8.14
CA ALA A 37 13.09 -8.62 8.68
C ALA A 37 13.09 -9.73 7.61
N GLY A 38 13.26 -9.40 6.34
CA GLY A 38 13.33 -10.36 5.23
C GLY A 38 12.00 -10.67 4.54
N GLY A 39 10.94 -9.92 4.82
CA GLY A 39 9.68 -9.93 4.08
C GLY A 39 9.64 -8.88 2.97
N LEU A 40 8.49 -8.74 2.30
CA LEU A 40 8.21 -7.66 1.36
C LEU A 40 7.44 -6.54 2.08
N GLY A 41 8.10 -5.45 2.41
CA GLY A 41 7.45 -4.25 2.90
C GLY A 41 6.67 -3.55 1.80
N SER A 42 5.44 -3.09 2.08
CA SER A 42 4.62 -2.37 1.11
C SER A 42 4.26 -0.97 1.62
N LEU A 43 4.40 0.03 0.76
CA LEU A 43 4.01 1.41 1.01
C LEU A 43 2.77 1.75 0.17
N ALA A 44 1.71 2.25 0.82
CA ALA A 44 0.52 2.73 0.12
C ALA A 44 0.77 4.14 -0.44
N CYS A 45 0.93 4.25 -1.76
CA CYS A 45 1.30 5.49 -2.43
C CYS A 45 0.13 6.22 -3.10
N ALA A 46 -1.05 5.61 -3.18
CA ALA A 46 -2.17 6.11 -3.97
C ALA A 46 -2.63 7.54 -3.58
N ALA A 47 -2.52 7.90 -2.31
CA ALA A 47 -2.90 9.22 -1.78
C ALA A 47 -1.68 10.15 -1.52
N LEU A 48 -0.48 9.75 -1.90
CA LEU A 48 0.73 10.51 -1.68
C LEU A 48 1.14 11.31 -2.91
N THR A 49 1.71 12.49 -2.70
CA THR A 49 2.40 13.21 -3.78
C THR A 49 3.74 12.54 -4.11
N ALA A 50 4.28 12.81 -5.30
CA ALA A 50 5.56 12.27 -5.73
C ALA A 50 6.70 12.60 -4.75
N GLU A 51 6.70 13.82 -4.18
CA GLU A 51 7.67 14.24 -3.17
C GLU A 51 7.55 13.40 -1.89
N ARG A 52 6.32 13.14 -1.43
CA ARG A 52 6.06 12.31 -0.24
C ARG A 52 6.48 10.86 -0.46
N VAL A 53 6.23 10.31 -1.64
CA VAL A 53 6.70 8.97 -2.00
C VAL A 53 8.22 8.90 -1.96
N ARG A 54 8.92 9.88 -2.57
CA ARG A 54 10.39 9.92 -2.55
C ARG A 54 10.95 10.04 -1.14
N ALA A 55 10.37 10.91 -0.31
CA ALA A 55 10.77 11.07 1.09
C ALA A 55 10.57 9.78 1.90
N ALA A 56 9.42 9.11 1.74
CA ALA A 56 9.15 7.85 2.41
C ALA A 56 10.12 6.74 1.96
N VAL A 57 10.41 6.63 0.66
CA VAL A 57 11.40 5.68 0.14
C VAL A 57 12.80 5.96 0.71
N ALA A 58 13.22 7.23 0.80
CA ALA A 58 14.50 7.58 1.40
C ALA A 58 14.54 7.13 2.89
N THR A 59 13.50 7.42 3.67
CA THR A 59 13.38 6.97 5.05
C THR A 59 13.46 5.44 5.18
N ILE A 60 12.81 4.70 4.27
CA ILE A 60 12.88 3.23 4.27
C ILE A 60 14.30 2.78 3.99
N ARG A 61 14.98 3.38 3.01
CA ARG A 61 16.35 3.01 2.59
C ARG A 61 17.42 3.34 3.63
N ASP A 62 17.16 4.29 4.52
CA ASP A 62 18.04 4.57 5.67
C ASP A 62 18.08 3.39 6.67
N SER A 63 17.06 2.51 6.65
CA SER A 63 16.88 1.45 7.65
C SER A 63 16.82 0.03 7.06
N ALA A 64 16.60 -0.12 5.75
CA ALA A 64 16.41 -1.43 5.11
C ALA A 64 16.85 -1.43 3.65
N ASP A 65 17.67 -2.41 3.29
CA ASP A 65 18.16 -2.63 1.91
C ASP A 65 17.29 -3.63 1.10
N GLY A 66 16.37 -4.33 1.77
CA GLY A 66 15.52 -5.35 1.15
C GLY A 66 14.55 -4.80 0.10
N PRO A 67 13.95 -5.66 -0.71
CA PRO A 67 12.94 -5.26 -1.68
C PRO A 67 11.71 -4.66 -0.98
N ILE A 68 11.11 -3.66 -1.63
CA ILE A 68 9.87 -3.04 -1.19
C ILE A 68 8.87 -2.96 -2.33
N ASN A 69 7.59 -2.94 -2.00
CA ASN A 69 6.50 -2.72 -2.93
C ASN A 69 5.96 -1.29 -2.78
N LEU A 70 5.85 -0.57 -3.89
CA LEU A 70 5.15 0.72 -3.95
C LEU A 70 3.80 0.50 -4.63
N ASN A 71 2.72 0.70 -3.89
CA ASN A 71 1.37 0.39 -4.37
C ASN A 71 0.66 1.66 -4.85
N PHE A 72 0.17 1.63 -6.10
CA PHE A 72 -0.60 2.69 -6.73
C PHE A 72 -1.93 2.15 -7.25
N PHE A 73 -2.95 3.00 -7.28
CA PHE A 73 -4.21 2.67 -7.96
C PHE A 73 -4.07 2.92 -9.46
N CYS A 74 -4.49 1.95 -10.27
CA CYS A 74 -4.39 2.00 -11.73
C CYS A 74 -5.75 1.74 -12.41
N HIS A 75 -6.85 1.93 -11.71
CA HIS A 75 -8.18 1.79 -12.31
C HIS A 75 -8.56 3.00 -13.14
N VAL A 76 -9.38 2.77 -14.16
CA VAL A 76 -9.94 3.84 -14.98
C VAL A 76 -11.07 4.52 -14.19
N PRO A 77 -11.06 5.86 -14.04
CA PRO A 77 -12.17 6.56 -13.41
C PRO A 77 -13.49 6.24 -14.13
N PRO A 78 -14.58 6.01 -13.40
CA PRO A 78 -15.88 5.82 -14.04
C PRO A 78 -16.33 7.10 -14.74
N ALA A 79 -17.20 6.94 -15.74
CA ALA A 79 -17.87 8.08 -16.35
C ALA A 79 -18.71 8.83 -15.31
N GLU A 80 -18.77 10.15 -15.42
CA GLU A 80 -19.60 10.97 -14.57
C GLU A 80 -21.08 10.59 -14.77
N ASP A 81 -21.79 10.40 -13.65
CA ASP A 81 -23.22 10.08 -13.62
C ASP A 81 -23.85 10.83 -12.46
N ALA A 82 -24.15 12.10 -12.69
CA ALA A 82 -24.73 12.97 -11.66
C ALA A 82 -26.06 12.43 -11.06
N PRO A 83 -26.98 11.80 -11.82
CA PRO A 83 -28.16 11.18 -11.22
C PRO A 83 -27.84 10.01 -10.28
N ARG A 84 -26.85 9.17 -10.62
CA ARG A 84 -26.39 8.09 -9.75
C ARG A 84 -25.77 8.64 -8.47
N ASP A 85 -24.91 9.63 -8.61
CA ASP A 85 -24.21 10.24 -7.48
C ASP A 85 -25.17 10.95 -6.53
N ALA A 86 -26.18 11.65 -7.06
CA ALA A 86 -27.23 12.26 -6.25
C ALA A 86 -28.05 11.20 -5.47
N ARG A 87 -28.36 10.05 -6.07
CA ARG A 87 -29.05 8.95 -5.37
C ARG A 87 -28.19 8.38 -4.24
N TRP A 88 -26.87 8.24 -4.47
CA TRP A 88 -25.95 7.77 -3.42
C TRP A 88 -25.84 8.78 -2.28
N LEU A 89 -25.67 10.05 -2.59
CA LEU A 89 -25.60 11.11 -1.57
C LEU A 89 -26.87 11.17 -0.74
N ALA A 90 -28.06 11.09 -1.37
CA ALA A 90 -29.33 11.05 -0.65
C ALA A 90 -29.43 9.81 0.28
N ARG A 91 -28.93 8.66 -0.15
CA ARG A 91 -28.91 7.44 0.66
C ARG A 91 -27.95 7.55 1.85
N LEU A 92 -26.83 8.26 1.70
CA LEU A 92 -25.83 8.42 2.75
C LEU A 92 -26.16 9.58 3.73
N ALA A 93 -27.00 10.53 3.31
CA ALA A 93 -27.31 11.72 4.10
C ALA A 93 -27.74 11.44 5.56
N PRO A 94 -28.58 10.43 5.88
CA PRO A 94 -28.94 10.14 7.26
C PRO A 94 -27.72 9.78 8.13
N TYR A 95 -26.75 9.05 7.58
CA TYR A 95 -25.55 8.63 8.31
C TYR A 95 -24.59 9.79 8.58
N TYR A 96 -24.51 10.76 7.67
CA TYR A 96 -23.73 11.98 7.89
C TYR A 96 -24.39 12.94 8.90
N ALA A 97 -25.70 12.87 9.09
CA ALA A 97 -26.41 13.71 10.06
C ALA A 97 -26.25 13.21 11.50
N GLU A 98 -25.80 11.96 11.71
CA GLU A 98 -25.59 11.35 13.03
C GLU A 98 -24.19 11.63 13.60
N HIS A 99 -23.27 12.20 12.79
CA HIS A 99 -21.86 12.46 13.11
C HIS A 99 -21.47 13.90 12.78
#